data_72af19cbc3987fece800001ca02d1785
#
_entry.id   72af19cbc3987fece800001ca02d1785
#
_cell.length_a   1.000
_cell.length_b   1.000
_cell.length_c   1.000
_cell.angle_alpha   90.00
_cell.angle_beta   90.00
_cell.angle_gamma   90.00
#
_symmetry.space_group_name_H-M   'P 1'
#
loop_
_entity.id
_entity.type
_entity.pdbx_description
1 polymer ?
#
loop_
_entity_poly.entity_id
_entity_poly.type
_entity_poly.pdbx_seq_one_letter_code
_entity_poly.pdbx_strand_id
1 'polypeptide(L)'
;MKKSRAAFKLTVLSDRQKLEKLCSIIFSETTSIGIRYYEVDRFKLRRQSVKVDTRYGDIKVKLSKGPGGILTVSPEYDECVKAARARGVPLKRVYEEARKAVGV
;
A
#
# COMPACT_ATOMS: atom_id res chain seq x y z
N MET A 1 -26.72 19.75 0.13
CA MET A 1 -26.11 20.73 1.04
C MET A 1 -26.67 22.11 0.82
N LYS A 2 -26.94 22.79 1.88
CA LYS A 2 -27.41 24.17 1.79
C LYS A 2 -26.24 25.13 1.94
N LYS A 3 -26.14 26.07 1.01
CA LYS A 3 -25.29 27.27 1.08
C LYS A 3 -23.96 27.10 1.84
N SER A 4 -22.86 26.98 1.16
CA SER A 4 -21.51 27.09 1.71
C SER A 4 -21.16 26.19 2.91
N ARG A 5 -22.00 25.24 3.27
CA ARG A 5 -21.70 24.34 4.36
C ARG A 5 -20.67 23.31 3.91
N ALA A 6 -19.60 23.15 4.67
CA ALA A 6 -18.65 22.09 4.45
C ALA A 6 -19.33 20.74 4.67
N ALA A 7 -19.02 19.79 3.82
CA ALA A 7 -19.49 18.41 3.97
C ALA A 7 -18.34 17.47 3.71
N PHE A 8 -18.41 16.31 4.36
CA PHE A 8 -17.41 15.27 4.20
C PHE A 8 -18.06 14.01 3.66
N LYS A 9 -17.39 13.36 2.76
CA LYS A 9 -17.79 12.05 2.26
C LYS A 9 -16.76 11.03 2.76
N LEU A 10 -17.22 10.09 3.59
CA LEU A 10 -16.37 9.00 4.05
C LEU A 10 -16.61 7.80 3.16
N THR A 11 -15.55 7.27 2.57
CA THR A 11 -15.61 6.05 1.76
C THR A 11 -14.71 5.00 2.39
N VAL A 12 -15.24 3.80 2.58
CA VAL A 12 -14.52 2.69 3.18
C VAL A 12 -14.63 1.47 2.28
N LEU A 13 -13.50 0.83 2.01
CA LEU A 13 -13.46 -0.45 1.30
C LEU A 13 -13.22 -1.56 2.32
N SER A 14 -14.00 -2.61 2.25
CA SER A 14 -13.85 -3.72 3.18
C SER A 14 -14.37 -5.02 2.58
N ASP A 15 -14.09 -6.11 3.27
CA ASP A 15 -14.72 -7.39 2.98
C ASP A 15 -16.19 -7.34 3.40
N ARG A 16 -17.02 -8.09 2.69
CA ARG A 16 -18.44 -8.17 3.00
C ARG A 16 -18.72 -8.60 4.44
N GLN A 17 -17.88 -9.47 4.98
CA GLN A 17 -18.04 -9.99 6.35
C GLN A 17 -17.91 -8.91 7.41
N LYS A 18 -17.25 -7.79 7.09
CA LYS A 18 -17.02 -6.68 8.03
C LYS A 18 -18.06 -5.57 7.88
N LEU A 19 -18.98 -5.71 6.93
CA LEU A 19 -19.91 -4.63 6.60
C LEU A 19 -20.73 -4.17 7.80
N GLU A 20 -21.38 -5.10 8.50
CA GLU A 20 -22.23 -4.75 9.64
C GLU A 20 -21.45 -4.10 10.77
N LYS A 21 -20.26 -4.62 11.05
CA LYS A 21 -19.40 -4.07 12.09
C LYS A 21 -18.95 -2.66 11.74
N LEU A 22 -18.57 -2.42 10.48
CA LEU A 22 -18.16 -1.09 10.03
C LEU A 22 -19.31 -0.10 10.06
N CYS A 23 -20.49 -0.53 9.64
CA CYS A 23 -21.68 0.32 9.71
C CYS A 23 -21.99 0.70 11.16
N SER A 24 -21.88 -0.23 12.08
CA SER A 24 -22.09 0.00 13.50
C SER A 24 -21.13 1.04 14.05
N ILE A 25 -19.86 0.94 13.69
CA ILE A 25 -18.84 1.91 14.11
C ILE A 25 -19.15 3.29 13.54
N ILE A 26 -19.49 3.38 12.26
CA ILE A 26 -19.78 4.66 11.63
C ILE A 26 -21.00 5.33 12.27
N PHE A 27 -22.05 4.57 12.53
CA PHE A 27 -23.25 5.12 13.16
C PHE A 27 -23.02 5.56 14.61
N SER A 28 -22.13 4.88 15.34
CA SER A 28 -21.88 5.25 16.74
C SER A 28 -20.86 6.38 16.89
N GLU A 29 -19.93 6.50 15.94
CA GLU A 29 -18.85 7.50 16.05
C GLU A 29 -19.09 8.77 15.22
N THR A 30 -20.13 8.80 14.42
CA THR A 30 -20.45 9.97 13.60
C THR A 30 -21.92 10.31 13.71
N THR A 31 -22.29 11.44 13.13
CA THR A 31 -23.69 11.88 13.07
C THR A 31 -24.41 11.35 11.84
N SER A 32 -23.80 10.46 11.09
CA SER A 32 -24.43 9.89 9.90
C SER A 32 -25.68 9.08 10.27
N ILE A 33 -26.71 9.22 9.47
CA ILE A 33 -27.97 8.51 9.65
C ILE A 33 -28.26 7.54 8.52
N GLY A 34 -27.38 7.47 7.54
CA GLY A 34 -27.52 6.55 6.43
C GLY A 34 -26.17 6.19 5.84
N ILE A 35 -26.06 4.96 5.37
CA ILE A 35 -24.88 4.46 4.70
C ILE A 35 -25.31 3.80 3.41
N ARG A 36 -24.65 4.15 2.31
CA ARG A 36 -24.84 3.47 1.03
C ARG A 36 -23.70 2.52 0.81
N TYR A 37 -23.98 1.30 0.39
CA TYR A 37 -22.93 0.34 0.08
C TYR A 37 -23.27 -0.43 -1.18
N TYR A 38 -22.24 -0.94 -1.84
CA TYR A 38 -22.38 -1.77 -3.02
C TYR A 38 -21.12 -2.58 -3.21
N GLU A 39 -21.25 -3.67 -3.92
CA GLU A 39 -20.10 -4.51 -4.25
C GLU A 39 -19.35 -3.91 -5.43
N VAL A 40 -18.03 -3.99 -5.37
CA VAL A 40 -17.16 -3.54 -6.45
C VAL A 40 -16.17 -4.64 -6.79
N ASP A 41 -15.89 -4.78 -8.06
CA ASP A 41 -14.84 -5.65 -8.54
C ASP A 41 -13.64 -4.81 -8.91
N ARG A 42 -12.47 -5.40 -8.86
CA ARG A 42 -11.27 -4.71 -9.28
C ARG A 42 -10.27 -5.67 -9.89
N PHE A 43 -9.50 -5.16 -10.81
CA PHE A 43 -8.36 -5.88 -11.34
C PHE A 43 -7.15 -5.62 -10.47
N LYS A 44 -6.42 -6.67 -10.17
CA LYS A 44 -5.16 -6.59 -9.45
C LYS A 44 -4.06 -7.20 -10.28
N LEU A 45 -2.90 -6.58 -10.25
CA LEU A 45 -1.71 -7.21 -10.77
C LEU A 45 -1.25 -8.28 -9.77
N ARG A 46 -0.62 -9.33 -10.28
CA ARG A 46 0.04 -10.30 -9.43
C ARG A 46 1.14 -9.62 -8.65
N ARG A 47 1.18 -9.87 -7.37
CA ARG A 47 2.22 -9.34 -6.50
C ARG A 47 3.08 -10.47 -5.97
N GLN A 48 4.36 -10.18 -5.87
CA GLN A 48 5.33 -11.10 -5.30
C GLN A 48 6.31 -10.30 -4.46
N SER A 49 6.70 -10.87 -3.32
CA SER A 49 7.72 -10.28 -2.48
C SER A 49 8.96 -11.16 -2.59
N VAL A 50 10.08 -10.57 -2.93
CA VAL A 50 11.36 -11.29 -3.03
C VAL A 50 12.39 -10.60 -2.14
N LYS A 51 13.33 -11.38 -1.64
CA LYS A 51 14.45 -10.85 -0.89
C LYS A 51 15.66 -10.78 -1.81
N VAL A 52 16.25 -9.61 -1.93
CA VAL A 52 17.44 -9.44 -2.77
C VAL A 52 18.65 -9.17 -1.89
N ASP A 53 19.79 -9.68 -2.31
CA ASP A 53 21.06 -9.47 -1.63
C ASP A 53 21.73 -8.24 -2.22
N THR A 54 22.03 -7.27 -1.38
CA THR A 54 22.71 -6.04 -1.78
C THR A 54 23.96 -5.87 -0.93
N ARG A 55 24.84 -4.95 -1.34
CA ARG A 55 26.03 -4.64 -0.54
C ARG A 55 25.67 -4.10 0.85
N TYR A 56 24.43 -3.69 1.05
CA TYR A 56 23.94 -3.16 2.33
C TYR A 56 23.10 -4.18 3.10
N GLY A 57 23.09 -5.44 2.67
CA GLY A 57 22.31 -6.50 3.28
C GLY A 57 21.13 -6.92 2.43
N ASP A 58 20.34 -7.84 2.97
CA ASP A 58 19.16 -8.33 2.29
C ASP A 58 18.01 -7.32 2.43
N ILE A 59 17.38 -7.02 1.30
CA ILE A 59 16.27 -6.07 1.24
C ILE A 59 15.08 -6.76 0.59
N LYS A 60 13.91 -6.66 1.23
CA LYS A 60 12.66 -7.13 0.65
C LYS A 60 12.21 -6.17 -0.44
N VAL A 61 11.84 -6.72 -1.58
CA VAL A 61 11.37 -5.95 -2.71
C VAL A 61 10.01 -6.50 -3.15
N LYS A 62 9.05 -5.62 -3.33
CA LYS A 62 7.74 -5.97 -3.86
C LYS A 62 7.74 -5.81 -5.35
N LEU A 63 7.31 -6.87 -6.04
CA LEU A 63 7.20 -6.87 -7.49
C LEU A 63 5.73 -6.97 -7.88
N SER A 64 5.33 -6.25 -8.90
CA SER A 64 4.05 -6.50 -9.55
C SER A 64 4.31 -7.05 -10.95
N LYS A 65 3.50 -8.02 -11.34
CA LYS A 65 3.63 -8.70 -12.62
C LYS A 65 2.37 -8.50 -13.45
N GLY A 66 2.55 -8.25 -14.72
CA GLY A 66 1.48 -8.20 -15.70
C GLY A 66 1.77 -9.17 -16.84
N PRO A 67 0.96 -9.15 -17.92
CA PRO A 67 1.12 -10.08 -19.04
C PRO A 67 2.48 -10.02 -19.72
N GLY A 68 3.13 -8.86 -19.68
CA GLY A 68 4.45 -8.66 -20.29
C GLY A 68 5.64 -8.87 -19.37
N GLY A 69 5.41 -9.34 -18.14
CA GLY A 69 6.47 -9.55 -17.15
C GLY A 69 6.37 -8.61 -15.96
N ILE A 70 7.51 -8.27 -15.39
CA ILE A 70 7.56 -7.40 -14.21
C ILE A 70 7.27 -5.95 -14.62
N LEU A 71 6.25 -5.34 -14.00
CA LEU A 71 5.84 -3.98 -14.27
C LEU A 71 6.40 -2.98 -13.27
N THR A 72 6.44 -3.34 -11.98
CA THR A 72 6.95 -2.45 -10.95
C THR A 72 7.88 -3.18 -10.01
N VAL A 73 8.86 -2.45 -9.50
CA VAL A 73 9.84 -2.92 -8.52
C VAL A 73 9.87 -1.91 -7.40
N SER A 74 9.48 -2.31 -6.20
CA SER A 74 9.39 -1.41 -5.07
C SER A 74 10.10 -1.99 -3.85
N PRO A 75 11.33 -1.55 -3.56
CA PRO A 75 12.01 -1.94 -2.33
C PRO A 75 11.21 -1.48 -1.11
N GLU A 76 11.23 -2.29 -0.06
CA GLU A 76 10.51 -1.96 1.15
C GLU A 76 11.22 -0.82 1.89
N TYR A 77 10.49 0.27 2.11
CA TYR A 77 11.04 1.51 2.65
C TYR A 77 11.72 1.31 4.01
N ASP A 78 11.05 0.63 4.93
CA ASP A 78 11.57 0.45 6.29
C ASP A 78 12.88 -0.32 6.31
N GLU A 79 13.01 -1.34 5.46
CA GLU A 79 14.25 -2.10 5.37
C GLU A 79 15.38 -1.28 4.76
N CYS A 80 15.05 -0.44 3.76
CA CYS A 80 16.03 0.47 3.18
C CYS A 80 16.52 1.49 4.20
N VAL A 81 15.62 2.03 5.01
CA VAL A 81 15.97 2.98 6.07
C VAL A 81 16.90 2.33 7.09
N LYS A 82 16.59 1.12 7.52
CA LYS A 82 17.43 0.40 8.49
C LYS A 82 18.83 0.16 7.93
N ALA A 83 18.92 -0.28 6.69
CA ALA A 83 20.21 -0.53 6.04
C ALA A 83 21.01 0.77 5.87
N ALA A 84 20.34 1.84 5.47
CA ALA A 84 20.99 3.14 5.30
C ALA A 84 21.58 3.65 6.61
N ARG A 85 20.84 3.55 7.70
CA ARG A 85 21.30 3.96 9.04
C ARG A 85 22.44 3.08 9.52
N ALA A 86 22.33 1.77 9.35
CA ALA A 86 23.37 0.82 9.79
C ALA A 86 24.70 1.03 9.04
N ARG A 87 24.65 1.44 7.80
CA ARG A 87 25.83 1.60 6.96
C ARG A 87 26.29 3.04 6.80
N GLY A 88 25.52 4.00 7.32
CA GLY A 88 25.84 5.41 7.20
C GLY A 88 25.86 5.90 5.75
N VAL A 89 24.95 5.42 4.92
CA VAL A 89 24.84 5.81 3.51
C VAL A 89 23.47 6.45 3.25
N PRO A 90 23.34 7.24 2.18
CA PRO A 90 22.05 7.81 1.83
C PRO A 90 21.02 6.75 1.49
N LEU A 91 19.78 6.97 1.95
CA LEU A 91 18.66 6.07 1.65
C LEU A 91 18.49 5.82 0.16
N LYS A 92 18.65 6.85 -0.64
CA LYS A 92 18.54 6.77 -2.10
C LYS A 92 19.49 5.72 -2.68
N ARG A 93 20.70 5.63 -2.14
CA ARG A 93 21.70 4.67 -2.62
C ARG A 93 21.28 3.23 -2.31
N VAL A 94 20.76 2.99 -1.12
CA VAL A 94 20.26 1.67 -0.74
C VAL A 94 19.09 1.27 -1.62
N TYR A 95 18.18 2.20 -1.85
CA TYR A 95 17.00 1.98 -2.68
C TYR A 95 17.38 1.60 -4.11
N GLU A 96 18.32 2.33 -4.72
CA GLU A 96 18.79 2.06 -6.06
C GLU A 96 19.48 0.69 -6.18
N GLU A 97 20.31 0.35 -5.20
CA GLU A 97 20.98 -0.95 -5.19
C GLU A 97 19.97 -2.10 -5.09
N ALA A 98 18.95 -1.94 -4.26
CA ALA A 98 17.90 -2.96 -4.14
C ALA A 98 17.14 -3.13 -5.45
N ARG A 99 16.82 -2.06 -6.14
CA ARG A 99 16.17 -2.13 -7.44
C ARG A 99 17.04 -2.83 -8.48
N LYS A 100 18.32 -2.49 -8.54
CA LYS A 100 19.26 -3.12 -9.47
C LYS A 100 19.42 -4.62 -9.20
N ALA A 101 19.42 -5.02 -7.94
CA ALA A 101 19.61 -6.39 -7.55
C ALA A 101 18.49 -7.32 -8.03
N VAL A 102 17.33 -6.78 -8.36
CA VAL A 102 16.24 -7.57 -8.94
C VAL A 102 16.56 -8.03 -10.37
N GLY A 103 17.47 -7.35 -11.06
CA GLY A 103 17.87 -7.73 -12.41
C GLY A 103 16.88 -7.33 -13.49
N VAL A 104 16.11 -6.31 -13.24
CA VAL A 104 15.09 -5.81 -14.19
C VAL A 104 15.47 -4.46 -14.73
#